data_eae628737cef4ca4c67953fa096a2bca
#
_entry.id   eae628737cef4ca4c67953fa096a2bca
#
_cell.length_a   1.000
_cell.length_b   1.000
_cell.length_c   1.000
_cell.angle_alpha   90.00
_cell.angle_beta   90.00
_cell.angle_gamma   90.00
#
_symmetry.space_group_name_H-M   'P 1'
#
loop_
_entity.id
_entity.type
_entity.pdbx_description
1 polymer ?
#
loop_
_entity_poly.entity_id
_entity_poly.type
_entity_poly.pdbx_seq_one_letter_code
_entity_poly.pdbx_strand_id
1 'polypeptide(L)'
;MKKFLLSIALCCAATNFFAQTTEPGNLINEGKAALEDKNYQEAFTKFSTYLTQTNNQDSVIAYNCGVCADKIKKPEEALKYFDIAIQKKYNLGNAYVGKAGALKDLKKDSEYLATLKEGIEAAPENKTLKRLHANYYLNAGIKAQKA
;
A
#
# COMPACT_ATOMS: atom_id res chain seq x y z
N MET A 1 -4.77 -13.26 74.29
CA MET A 1 -4.11 -13.73 73.10
C MET A 1 -5.03 -13.41 71.89
N LYS A 2 -4.83 -12.26 71.25
CA LYS A 2 -5.66 -11.80 70.16
C LYS A 2 -4.91 -12.04 68.84
N LYS A 3 -5.41 -12.93 67.98
CA LYS A 3 -4.85 -13.21 66.66
C LYS A 3 -5.30 -12.12 65.70
N PHE A 4 -4.40 -11.27 65.24
CA PHE A 4 -4.62 -10.35 64.14
C PHE A 4 -4.48 -11.11 62.80
N LEU A 5 -5.61 -11.32 62.14
CA LEU A 5 -5.65 -11.78 60.75
C LEU A 5 -5.52 -10.55 59.87
N LEU A 6 -4.31 -10.39 59.25
CA LEU A 6 -4.08 -9.36 58.27
C LEU A 6 -4.60 -9.85 56.93
N SER A 7 -5.79 -9.38 56.53
CA SER A 7 -6.32 -9.59 55.18
C SER A 7 -5.54 -8.73 54.21
N ILE A 8 -4.64 -9.33 53.47
CA ILE A 8 -4.02 -8.71 52.30
C ILE A 8 -5.04 -8.82 51.15
N ALA A 9 -5.83 -7.76 50.95
CA ALA A 9 -6.61 -7.60 49.74
C ALA A 9 -5.66 -7.31 48.57
N LEU A 10 -5.30 -8.34 47.83
CA LEU A 10 -4.56 -8.23 46.58
C LEU A 10 -5.48 -7.61 45.53
N CYS A 11 -5.41 -6.29 45.39
CA CYS A 11 -6.11 -5.56 44.36
C CYS A 11 -5.39 -5.86 43.02
N CYS A 12 -5.82 -6.96 42.36
CA CYS A 12 -5.48 -7.19 40.96
C CYS A 12 -6.20 -6.12 40.12
N ALA A 13 -5.54 -4.96 39.99
CA ALA A 13 -5.86 -4.06 38.90
C ALA A 13 -5.45 -4.77 37.59
N ALA A 14 -6.32 -5.64 37.10
CA ALA A 14 -6.27 -6.07 35.73
C ALA A 14 -6.48 -4.82 34.88
N THR A 15 -5.40 -4.17 34.52
CA THR A 15 -5.41 -3.23 33.41
C THR A 15 -5.77 -4.06 32.19
N ASN A 16 -7.08 -4.08 31.88
CA ASN A 16 -7.57 -4.51 30.59
C ASN A 16 -6.97 -3.55 29.54
N PHE A 17 -5.74 -3.84 29.15
CA PHE A 17 -5.21 -3.34 27.89
C PHE A 17 -5.95 -4.10 26.78
N PHE A 18 -7.25 -3.80 26.64
CA PHE A 18 -7.95 -4.09 25.42
C PHE A 18 -7.24 -3.26 24.36
N ALA A 19 -6.29 -3.87 23.66
CA ALA A 19 -5.93 -3.40 22.35
C ALA A 19 -7.28 -3.27 21.60
N GLN A 20 -7.74 -2.05 21.39
CA GLN A 20 -8.90 -1.78 20.55
C GLN A 20 -8.56 -2.31 19.17
N THR A 21 -8.87 -3.58 18.93
CA THR A 21 -8.87 -4.12 17.56
C THR A 21 -10.04 -3.43 16.87
N THR A 22 -9.72 -2.36 16.16
CA THR A 22 -10.73 -1.64 15.38
C THR A 22 -11.35 -2.66 14.42
N GLU A 23 -12.67 -2.77 14.44
CA GLU A 23 -13.41 -3.65 13.54
C GLU A 23 -12.98 -3.38 12.09
N PRO A 24 -12.73 -4.42 11.27
CA PRO A 24 -12.24 -4.26 9.91
C PRO A 24 -13.08 -3.29 9.07
N GLY A 25 -14.41 -3.30 9.25
CA GLY A 25 -15.31 -2.39 8.56
C GLY A 25 -15.08 -0.91 8.90
N ASN A 26 -14.73 -0.60 10.14
CA ASN A 26 -14.42 0.77 10.56
C ASN A 26 -13.11 1.25 9.93
N LEU A 27 -12.09 0.38 9.83
CA LEU A 27 -10.82 0.72 9.20
C LEU A 27 -10.98 1.13 7.73
N ILE A 28 -11.88 0.46 6.98
CA ILE A 28 -12.18 0.85 5.60
C ILE A 28 -12.81 2.24 5.55
N ASN A 29 -13.82 2.50 6.39
CA ASN A 29 -14.53 3.77 6.37
C ASN A 29 -13.62 4.94 6.79
N GLU A 30 -12.84 4.76 7.86
CA GLU A 30 -11.85 5.74 8.31
C GLU A 30 -10.76 5.97 7.24
N GLY A 31 -10.27 4.91 6.61
CA GLY A 31 -9.29 5.02 5.54
C GLY A 31 -9.82 5.74 4.30
N LYS A 32 -11.10 5.52 3.94
CA LYS A 32 -11.75 6.24 2.84
C LYS A 32 -11.93 7.73 3.18
N ALA A 33 -12.40 8.06 4.38
CA ALA A 33 -12.54 9.44 4.82
C ALA A 33 -11.18 10.15 4.79
N ALA A 34 -10.13 9.53 5.34
CA ALA A 34 -8.77 10.08 5.29
C ALA A 34 -8.26 10.27 3.84
N LEU A 35 -8.63 9.38 2.92
CA LEU A 35 -8.27 9.50 1.50
C LEU A 35 -8.98 10.67 0.83
N GLU A 36 -10.26 10.91 1.13
CA GLU A 36 -11.04 12.06 0.67
C GLU A 36 -10.43 13.38 1.17
N ASP A 37 -9.98 13.41 2.42
CA ASP A 37 -9.28 14.54 3.03
C ASP A 37 -7.81 14.68 2.56
N LYS A 38 -7.35 13.79 1.66
CA LYS A 38 -5.96 13.71 1.18
C LYS A 38 -4.94 13.47 2.30
N ASN A 39 -5.38 12.97 3.46
CA ASN A 39 -4.51 12.51 4.53
C ASN A 39 -3.98 11.10 4.19
N TYR A 40 -3.05 11.04 3.22
CA TYR A 40 -2.53 9.78 2.69
C TYR A 40 -1.80 8.94 3.74
N GLN A 41 -1.20 9.56 4.75
CA GLN A 41 -0.53 8.83 5.82
C GLN A 41 -1.53 8.06 6.70
N GLU A 42 -2.62 8.69 7.07
CA GLU A 42 -3.68 8.05 7.86
C GLU A 42 -4.40 6.99 7.02
N ALA A 43 -4.80 7.32 5.80
CA ALA A 43 -5.42 6.38 4.88
C ALA A 43 -4.55 5.12 4.69
N PHE A 44 -3.24 5.29 4.48
CA PHE A 44 -2.29 4.18 4.39
C PHE A 44 -2.32 3.32 5.66
N THR A 45 -2.27 3.94 6.83
CA THR A 45 -2.27 3.22 8.11
C THR A 45 -3.54 2.40 8.28
N LYS A 46 -4.70 2.98 8.02
CA LYS A 46 -6.00 2.29 8.13
C LYS A 46 -6.14 1.13 7.14
N PHE A 47 -5.83 1.37 5.86
CA PHE A 47 -5.90 0.34 4.82
C PHE A 47 -4.90 -0.79 5.03
N SER A 48 -3.66 -0.49 5.41
CA SER A 48 -2.64 -1.51 5.67
C SER A 48 -2.99 -2.38 6.88
N THR A 49 -3.56 -1.78 7.94
CA THR A 49 -4.05 -2.52 9.11
C THR A 49 -5.20 -3.45 8.71
N TYR A 50 -6.17 -2.95 7.94
CA TYR A 50 -7.26 -3.77 7.41
C TYR A 50 -6.75 -4.96 6.59
N LEU A 51 -5.84 -4.71 5.64
CA LEU A 51 -5.27 -5.75 4.80
C LEU A 51 -4.52 -6.81 5.61
N THR A 52 -3.82 -6.38 6.66
CA THR A 52 -3.14 -7.32 7.57
C THR A 52 -4.14 -8.21 8.30
N GLN A 53 -5.23 -7.66 8.80
CA GLN A 53 -6.29 -8.40 9.49
C GLN A 53 -7.03 -9.38 8.56
N THR A 54 -7.13 -9.04 7.26
CA THR A 54 -7.87 -9.82 6.25
C THR A 54 -6.95 -10.65 5.33
N ASN A 55 -5.69 -10.85 5.69
CA ASN A 55 -4.70 -11.57 4.88
C ASN A 55 -4.61 -11.06 3.43
N ASN A 56 -4.69 -9.74 3.23
CA ASN A 56 -4.58 -9.08 1.93
C ASN A 56 -5.62 -9.53 0.88
N GLN A 57 -6.84 -9.85 1.30
CA GLN A 57 -7.85 -10.39 0.38
C GLN A 57 -8.58 -9.33 -0.46
N ASP A 58 -8.58 -8.06 -0.04
CA ASP A 58 -9.30 -6.99 -0.71
C ASP A 58 -8.41 -6.25 -1.73
N SER A 59 -8.67 -6.49 -3.01
CA SER A 59 -7.90 -5.89 -4.11
C SER A 59 -8.14 -4.39 -4.28
N VAL A 60 -9.34 -3.91 -3.95
CA VAL A 60 -9.69 -2.48 -4.02
C VAL A 60 -8.92 -1.71 -2.95
N ILE A 61 -8.93 -2.23 -1.72
CA ILE A 61 -8.21 -1.61 -0.61
C ILE A 61 -6.69 -1.74 -0.81
N ALA A 62 -6.21 -2.87 -1.36
CA ALA A 62 -4.79 -3.02 -1.71
C ALA A 62 -4.35 -1.96 -2.74
N TYR A 63 -5.13 -1.75 -3.81
CA TYR A 63 -4.83 -0.70 -4.77
C TYR A 63 -4.77 0.69 -4.12
N ASN A 64 -5.77 1.05 -3.31
CA ASN A 64 -5.81 2.33 -2.61
C ASN A 64 -4.65 2.49 -1.62
N CYS A 65 -4.26 1.41 -0.92
CA CYS A 65 -3.11 1.38 -0.04
C CYS A 65 -1.80 1.64 -0.81
N GLY A 66 -1.65 1.03 -1.99
CA GLY A 66 -0.53 1.29 -2.90
C GLY A 66 -0.46 2.75 -3.35
N VAL A 67 -1.60 3.35 -3.70
CA VAL A 67 -1.68 4.77 -4.05
C VAL A 67 -1.28 5.66 -2.88
N CYS A 68 -1.77 5.37 -1.66
CA CYS A 68 -1.39 6.12 -0.47
C CYS A 68 0.11 5.99 -0.16
N ALA A 69 0.68 4.78 -0.27
CA ALA A 69 2.11 4.51 -0.09
C ALA A 69 2.97 5.33 -1.07
N ASP A 70 2.56 5.41 -2.35
CA ASP A 70 3.23 6.24 -3.36
C ASP A 70 3.21 7.73 -2.96
N LYS A 71 2.06 8.24 -2.53
CA LYS A 71 1.90 9.64 -2.10
C LYS A 71 2.76 10.01 -0.89
N ILE A 72 2.96 9.09 0.05
CA ILE A 72 3.81 9.29 1.24
C ILE A 72 5.26 8.84 1.03
N LYS A 73 5.65 8.57 -0.21
CA LYS A 73 7.03 8.22 -0.59
C LYS A 73 7.56 6.95 0.09
N LYS A 74 6.74 5.91 0.10
CA LYS A 74 7.09 4.56 0.55
C LYS A 74 7.03 3.59 -0.64
N PRO A 75 8.00 3.62 -1.55
CA PRO A 75 7.91 2.89 -2.82
C PRO A 75 7.93 1.36 -2.64
N GLU A 76 8.61 0.81 -1.64
CA GLU A 76 8.60 -0.63 -1.35
C GLU A 76 7.21 -1.10 -0.93
N GLU A 77 6.53 -0.32 -0.09
CA GLU A 77 5.17 -0.61 0.33
C GLU A 77 4.19 -0.46 -0.85
N ALA A 78 4.39 0.57 -1.69
CA ALA A 78 3.59 0.75 -2.89
C ALA A 78 3.69 -0.46 -3.83
N LEU A 79 4.90 -0.99 -4.08
CA LEU A 79 5.12 -2.21 -4.86
C LEU A 79 4.31 -3.38 -4.32
N LYS A 80 4.43 -3.66 -3.02
CA LYS A 80 3.73 -4.76 -2.35
C LYS A 80 2.23 -4.71 -2.62
N TYR A 81 1.61 -3.54 -2.47
CA TYR A 81 0.17 -3.41 -2.58
C TYR A 81 -0.32 -3.34 -4.02
N PHE A 82 0.45 -2.75 -4.95
CA PHE A 82 0.13 -2.83 -6.37
C PHE A 82 0.26 -4.25 -6.91
N ASP A 83 1.22 -5.05 -6.43
CA ASP A 83 1.33 -6.47 -6.79
C ASP A 83 0.10 -7.27 -6.36
N ILE A 84 -0.45 -7.02 -5.17
CA ILE A 84 -1.71 -7.65 -4.73
C ILE A 84 -2.86 -7.28 -5.67
N ALA A 85 -2.99 -6.00 -6.04
CA ALA A 85 -4.03 -5.55 -6.97
C ALA A 85 -3.88 -6.20 -8.35
N ILE A 86 -2.66 -6.32 -8.87
CA ILE A 86 -2.34 -6.96 -10.15
C ILE A 86 -2.68 -8.45 -10.11
N GLN A 87 -2.23 -9.18 -9.08
CA GLN A 87 -2.52 -10.61 -8.92
C GLN A 87 -4.04 -10.89 -8.88
N LYS A 88 -4.79 -10.01 -8.28
CA LYS A 88 -6.27 -10.10 -8.21
C LYS A 88 -6.97 -9.44 -9.40
N LYS A 89 -6.23 -9.02 -10.41
CA LYS A 89 -6.73 -8.41 -11.66
C LYS A 89 -7.59 -7.16 -11.43
N TYR A 90 -7.30 -6.39 -10.39
CA TYR A 90 -8.02 -5.15 -10.11
C TYR A 90 -7.30 -3.96 -10.71
N ASN A 91 -8.02 -3.16 -11.50
CA ASN A 91 -7.56 -1.90 -12.10
C ASN A 91 -6.17 -2.01 -12.75
N LEU A 92 -5.96 -3.09 -13.52
CA LEU A 92 -4.66 -3.53 -14.03
C LEU A 92 -3.81 -2.40 -14.62
N GLY A 93 -4.40 -1.61 -15.52
CA GLY A 93 -3.65 -0.54 -16.16
C GLY A 93 -3.06 0.46 -15.18
N ASN A 94 -3.86 0.93 -14.20
CA ASN A 94 -3.38 1.88 -13.20
C ASN A 94 -2.51 1.22 -12.13
N ALA A 95 -2.74 -0.04 -11.80
CA ALA A 95 -1.90 -0.78 -10.87
C ALA A 95 -0.49 -0.98 -11.44
N TYR A 96 -0.36 -1.31 -12.73
CA TYR A 96 0.93 -1.37 -13.41
C TYR A 96 1.60 0.01 -13.54
N VAL A 97 0.83 1.09 -13.76
CA VAL A 97 1.37 2.46 -13.73
C VAL A 97 1.94 2.79 -12.36
N GLY A 98 1.21 2.48 -11.29
CA GLY A 98 1.66 2.70 -9.91
C GLY A 98 2.90 1.88 -9.57
N LYS A 99 2.91 0.58 -9.92
CA LYS A 99 4.07 -0.30 -9.74
C LYS A 99 5.30 0.25 -10.48
N ALA A 100 5.14 0.67 -11.74
CA ALA A 100 6.22 1.28 -12.50
C ALA A 100 6.73 2.58 -11.84
N GLY A 101 5.83 3.42 -11.32
CA GLY A 101 6.20 4.62 -10.57
C GLY A 101 7.09 4.30 -9.37
N ALA A 102 6.69 3.34 -8.55
CA ALA A 102 7.45 2.90 -7.38
C ALA A 102 8.84 2.32 -7.77
N LEU A 103 8.91 1.51 -8.83
CA LEU A 103 10.19 0.97 -9.34
C LEU A 103 11.14 2.06 -9.83
N LYS A 104 10.58 3.11 -10.45
CA LYS A 104 11.35 4.28 -10.87
C LYS A 104 11.91 5.05 -9.68
N ASP A 105 11.12 5.25 -8.63
CA ASP A 105 11.57 5.91 -7.39
C ASP A 105 12.70 5.10 -6.71
N LEU A 106 12.64 3.77 -6.81
CA LEU A 106 13.69 2.84 -6.35
C LEU A 106 14.89 2.71 -7.29
N LYS A 107 14.87 3.38 -8.45
CA LYS A 107 15.92 3.30 -9.49
C LYS A 107 16.15 1.89 -10.04
N LYS A 108 15.10 1.08 -10.08
CA LYS A 108 15.12 -0.29 -10.60
C LYS A 108 14.74 -0.32 -12.08
N ASP A 109 15.61 0.22 -12.93
CA ASP A 109 15.31 0.48 -14.35
C ASP A 109 14.93 -0.77 -15.15
N SER A 110 15.55 -1.92 -14.88
CA SER A 110 15.24 -3.18 -15.56
C SER A 110 13.84 -3.69 -15.22
N GLU A 111 13.49 -3.67 -13.91
CA GLU A 111 12.17 -4.08 -13.42
C GLU A 111 11.09 -3.07 -13.89
N TYR A 112 11.41 -1.78 -13.91
CA TYR A 112 10.53 -0.74 -14.45
C TYR A 112 10.14 -1.04 -15.90
N LEU A 113 11.13 -1.32 -16.77
CA LEU A 113 10.87 -1.61 -18.18
C LEU A 113 10.08 -2.91 -18.38
N ALA A 114 10.40 -3.96 -17.64
CA ALA A 114 9.64 -5.22 -17.66
C ALA A 114 8.17 -4.98 -17.23
N THR A 115 7.97 -4.23 -16.15
CA THR A 115 6.63 -3.88 -15.63
C THR A 115 5.81 -3.10 -16.67
N LEU A 116 6.43 -2.18 -17.42
CA LEU A 116 5.73 -1.44 -18.48
C LEU A 116 5.29 -2.36 -19.62
N LYS A 117 6.12 -3.32 -20.03
CA LYS A 117 5.78 -4.30 -21.08
C LYS A 117 4.63 -5.21 -20.64
N GLU A 118 4.75 -5.81 -19.46
CA GLU A 118 3.68 -6.63 -18.87
C GLU A 118 2.37 -5.85 -18.74
N GLY A 119 2.44 -4.60 -18.28
CA GLY A 119 1.28 -3.74 -18.13
C GLY A 119 0.60 -3.39 -19.47
N ILE A 120 1.36 -3.20 -20.54
CA ILE A 120 0.80 -2.98 -21.89
C ILE A 120 0.11 -4.23 -22.41
N GLU A 121 0.66 -5.41 -22.15
CA GLU A 121 0.03 -6.68 -22.52
C GLU A 121 -1.26 -6.94 -21.72
N ALA A 122 -1.24 -6.64 -20.42
CA ALA A 122 -2.39 -6.85 -19.52
C ALA A 122 -3.51 -5.80 -19.69
N ALA A 123 -3.17 -4.58 -20.12
CA ALA A 123 -4.08 -3.46 -20.29
C ALA A 123 -3.71 -2.64 -21.55
N PRO A 124 -3.92 -3.19 -22.75
CA PRO A 124 -3.45 -2.59 -24.01
C PRO A 124 -4.12 -1.24 -24.33
N GLU A 125 -5.25 -0.93 -23.73
CA GLU A 125 -5.93 0.36 -23.85
C GLU A 125 -5.30 1.48 -22.99
N ASN A 126 -4.44 1.14 -22.03
CA ASN A 126 -3.86 2.11 -21.11
C ASN A 126 -2.81 2.98 -21.79
N LYS A 127 -3.21 4.19 -22.15
CA LYS A 127 -2.34 5.16 -22.84
C LYS A 127 -1.13 5.61 -22.01
N THR A 128 -1.25 5.60 -20.69
CA THR A 128 -0.18 6.02 -19.78
C THR A 128 0.98 5.04 -19.82
N LEU A 129 0.73 3.73 -19.80
CA LEU A 129 1.76 2.70 -19.92
C LEU A 129 2.52 2.82 -21.24
N LYS A 130 1.80 2.96 -22.36
CA LYS A 130 2.42 3.15 -23.68
C LYS A 130 3.31 4.39 -23.72
N ARG A 131 2.84 5.51 -23.15
CA ARG A 131 3.61 6.76 -23.10
C ARG A 131 4.86 6.61 -22.21
N LEU A 132 4.75 5.98 -21.05
CA LEU A 132 5.90 5.75 -20.17
C LEU A 132 6.95 4.87 -20.84
N HIS A 133 6.52 3.82 -21.52
CA HIS A 133 7.40 2.92 -22.27
C HIS A 133 8.14 3.65 -23.41
N ALA A 134 7.42 4.44 -24.23
CA ALA A 134 8.03 5.24 -25.28
C ALA A 134 9.04 6.27 -24.72
N ASN A 135 8.69 6.95 -23.63
CA ASN A 135 9.57 7.92 -22.97
C ASN A 135 10.85 7.29 -22.41
N TYR A 136 10.80 6.04 -21.96
CA TYR A 136 11.99 5.33 -21.50
C TYR A 136 13.03 5.23 -22.62
N TYR A 137 12.63 4.79 -23.81
CA TYR A 137 13.56 4.67 -24.96
C TYR A 137 14.01 6.01 -25.52
N LEU A 138 13.12 7.01 -25.55
CA LEU A 138 13.50 8.36 -25.98
C LEU A 138 14.60 8.92 -25.06
N ASN A 139 14.45 8.80 -23.76
CA ASN A 139 15.45 9.27 -22.80
C ASN A 139 16.76 8.47 -22.87
N ALA A 140 16.69 7.16 -23.11
CA ALA A 140 17.87 6.32 -23.32
C ALA A 140 18.63 6.74 -24.61
N GLY A 141 17.90 6.99 -25.69
CA GLY A 141 18.48 7.50 -26.94
C GLY A 141 19.18 8.87 -26.79
N ILE A 142 18.53 9.79 -26.07
CA ILE A 142 19.14 11.11 -25.79
C ILE A 142 20.42 10.98 -24.95
N LYS A 143 20.46 10.08 -23.99
CA LYS A 143 21.67 9.84 -23.18
C LYS A 143 22.81 9.28 -24.04
N ALA A 144 22.50 8.32 -24.93
CA ALA A 144 23.50 7.73 -25.84
C ALA A 144 24.07 8.72 -26.83
N GLN A 145 23.31 9.75 -27.27
CA GLN A 145 23.78 10.79 -28.16
C GLN A 145 24.67 11.82 -27.49
N LYS A 146 24.62 11.95 -26.16
CA LYS A 146 25.41 12.93 -25.39
C LYS A 146 26.67 12.34 -24.76
N ALA A 147 26.87 11.03 -24.86
CA ALA A 147 28.05 10.31 -24.36
C ALA A 147 29.08 10.15 -25.47
#